data_6b939c07e98d5ad03903903cb7e232fe
#
_entry.id   6b939c07e98d5ad03903903cb7e232fe
#
_cell.length_a   1.000
_cell.length_b   1.000
_cell.length_c   1.000
_cell.angle_alpha   90.00
_cell.angle_beta   90.00
_cell.angle_gamma   90.00
#
_symmetry.space_group_name_H-M   'P 1'
#
loop_
_entity.id
_entity.type
_entity.pdbx_description
1 polymer ?
#
loop_
_entity_poly.entity_id
_entity_poly.type
_entity_poly.pdbx_seq_one_letter_code
_entity_poly.pdbx_strand_id
1 'polypeptide(L)'
;LRYFYNQAHLPVRKQHEASGHTVRAVYLYSGMADVARLTGDETLYGACRRLWDNITEKKMYVTGGIGSTYLGEAFTYAYDLPNDTAYAETCASIGRVFFARRMLEIAPEARYANVMERALYNGVLSGMALDGKSFFYVNPLEVLPEACHKDERKFHVKPVRQKWFGCACCPPNLARLLSSIGSYAYTENEDTLFLHLYMGSTL
;
A
#
# COMPACT_ATOMS: atom_id res chain seq x y z
N LEU A 1 16.71 16.87 -0.16
CA LEU A 1 15.33 16.54 -0.54
C LEU A 1 15.26 15.35 -1.52
N ARG A 2 16.04 15.32 -2.60
CA ARG A 2 15.98 14.28 -3.65
C ARG A 2 16.29 12.88 -3.12
N TYR A 3 17.30 12.73 -2.25
CA TYR A 3 17.65 11.43 -1.67
C TYR A 3 16.55 10.90 -0.74
N PHE A 4 15.93 11.77 0.06
CA PHE A 4 14.83 11.42 0.95
C PHE A 4 13.61 10.96 0.15
N TYR A 5 13.27 11.69 -0.91
CA TYR A 5 12.17 11.37 -1.82
C TYR A 5 12.34 10.01 -2.51
N ASN A 6 13.58 9.61 -2.79
CA ASN A 6 13.92 8.35 -3.45
C ASN A 6 14.30 7.21 -2.48
N GLN A 7 14.02 7.34 -1.19
CA GLN A 7 14.37 6.36 -0.14
C GLN A 7 15.90 6.07 -0.05
N ALA A 8 16.73 7.00 -0.50
CA ALA A 8 18.19 6.87 -0.59
C ALA A 8 18.95 7.74 0.43
N HIS A 9 18.26 8.32 1.39
CA HIS A 9 18.82 9.21 2.41
C HIS A 9 19.67 8.48 3.46
N LEU A 10 19.40 7.19 3.67
CA LEU A 10 20.15 6.30 4.55
C LEU A 10 20.27 4.91 3.89
N PRO A 11 21.32 4.14 4.23
CA PRO A 11 21.33 2.72 3.93
C PRO A 11 20.04 2.05 4.46
N VAL A 12 19.45 1.14 3.69
CA VAL A 12 18.14 0.56 3.99
C VAL A 12 18.03 -0.04 5.39
N ARG A 13 19.10 -0.69 5.89
CA ARG A 13 19.15 -1.26 7.25
C ARG A 13 19.07 -0.22 8.37
N LYS A 14 19.37 1.05 8.07
CA LYS A 14 19.33 2.18 9.01
C LYS A 14 18.05 3.01 8.90
N GLN A 15 17.19 2.71 7.91
CA GLN A 15 15.92 3.42 7.77
C GLN A 15 14.94 3.02 8.89
N HIS A 16 14.24 4.00 9.41
CA HIS A 16 13.25 3.85 10.48
C HIS A 16 11.97 4.64 10.23
N GLU A 17 11.94 5.44 9.17
CA GLU A 17 10.80 6.25 8.77
C GLU A 17 10.51 6.07 7.28
N ALA A 18 9.25 5.77 6.96
CA ALA A 18 8.79 5.72 5.59
C ALA A 18 8.66 7.13 5.02
N SER A 19 9.26 7.37 3.87
CA SER A 19 9.39 8.71 3.29
C SER A 19 9.35 8.70 1.78
N GLY A 20 9.11 9.87 1.20
CA GLY A 20 9.13 10.09 -0.23
C GLY A 20 7.98 9.42 -0.96
N HIS A 21 8.17 9.11 -2.23
CA HIS A 21 7.13 8.53 -3.07
C HIS A 21 6.62 7.21 -2.51
N THR A 22 5.33 7.14 -2.25
CA THR A 22 4.70 6.08 -1.45
C THR A 22 4.81 4.71 -2.12
N VAL A 23 4.48 4.61 -3.40
CA VAL A 23 4.52 3.34 -4.15
C VAL A 23 5.95 2.79 -4.19
N ARG A 24 6.93 3.61 -4.54
CA ARG A 24 8.34 3.16 -4.55
C ARG A 24 8.81 2.68 -3.19
N ALA A 25 8.41 3.37 -2.13
CA ALA A 25 8.76 2.99 -0.77
C ALA A 25 8.28 1.57 -0.44
N VAL A 26 6.98 1.28 -0.61
CA VAL A 26 6.45 -0.04 -0.27
C VAL A 26 6.95 -1.15 -1.20
N TYR A 27 7.29 -0.83 -2.45
CA TYR A 27 7.95 -1.79 -3.35
C TYR A 27 9.39 -2.08 -2.92
N LEU A 28 10.15 -1.05 -2.53
CA LEU A 28 11.48 -1.23 -1.94
C LEU A 28 11.41 -2.11 -0.68
N TYR A 29 10.47 -1.83 0.22
CA TYR A 29 10.30 -2.59 1.46
C TYR A 29 9.87 -4.04 1.20
N SER A 30 9.07 -4.28 0.15
CA SER A 30 8.75 -5.62 -0.31
C SER A 30 10.01 -6.39 -0.75
N GLY A 31 10.86 -5.76 -1.56
CA GLY A 31 12.14 -6.35 -1.97
C GLY A 31 13.11 -6.56 -0.80
N MET A 32 13.14 -5.63 0.17
CA MET A 32 13.93 -5.80 1.41
C MET A 32 13.47 -7.03 2.20
N ALA A 33 12.17 -7.25 2.33
CA ALA A 33 11.62 -8.40 3.03
C ALA A 33 11.95 -9.72 2.30
N ASP A 34 11.85 -9.75 0.96
CA ASP A 34 12.27 -10.91 0.16
C ASP A 34 13.75 -11.24 0.38
N VAL A 35 14.63 -10.24 0.33
CA VAL A 35 16.07 -10.43 0.57
C VAL A 35 16.31 -10.91 1.99
N ALA A 36 15.68 -10.29 2.99
CA ALA A 36 15.83 -10.69 4.39
C ALA A 36 15.45 -12.16 4.59
N ARG A 37 14.31 -12.59 4.03
CA ARG A 37 13.84 -13.97 4.10
C ARG A 37 14.81 -14.96 3.44
N LEU A 38 15.27 -14.65 2.24
CA LEU A 38 16.11 -15.55 1.46
C LEU A 38 17.54 -15.69 2.00
N THR A 39 18.03 -14.64 2.69
CA THR A 39 19.40 -14.60 3.22
C THR A 39 19.51 -14.80 4.72
N GLY A 40 18.40 -14.82 5.45
CA GLY A 40 18.39 -14.83 6.91
C GLY A 40 18.94 -13.54 7.54
N ASP A 41 18.87 -12.40 6.83
CA ASP A 41 19.41 -11.11 7.32
C ASP A 41 18.47 -10.46 8.34
N GLU A 42 18.69 -10.76 9.62
CA GLU A 42 17.92 -10.22 10.74
C GLU A 42 18.00 -8.70 10.85
N THR A 43 19.09 -8.08 10.42
CA THR A 43 19.22 -6.61 10.47
C THR A 43 18.35 -5.94 9.43
N LEU A 44 18.22 -6.56 8.27
CA LEU A 44 17.32 -6.10 7.20
C LEU A 44 15.86 -6.35 7.56
N TYR A 45 15.56 -7.52 8.15
CA TYR A 45 14.21 -7.81 8.66
C TYR A 45 13.80 -6.81 9.76
N GLY A 46 14.72 -6.49 10.68
CA GLY A 46 14.49 -5.45 11.69
C GLY A 46 14.16 -4.08 11.08
N ALA A 47 14.80 -3.71 9.97
CA ALA A 47 14.45 -2.49 9.24
C ALA A 47 13.04 -2.57 8.62
N CYS A 48 12.67 -3.70 8.04
CA CYS A 48 11.31 -3.93 7.52
C CYS A 48 10.25 -3.77 8.62
N ARG A 49 10.48 -4.32 9.81
CA ARG A 49 9.58 -4.19 10.96
C ARG A 49 9.42 -2.73 11.39
N ARG A 50 10.51 -1.98 11.55
CA ARG A 50 10.45 -0.55 11.92
C ARG A 50 9.69 0.29 10.89
N LEU A 51 9.92 0.04 9.61
CA LEU A 51 9.22 0.73 8.52
C LEU A 51 7.75 0.34 8.46
N TRP A 52 7.44 -0.93 8.70
CA TRP A 52 6.07 -1.42 8.84
C TRP A 52 5.32 -0.69 9.95
N ASP A 53 5.91 -0.66 11.14
CA ASP A 53 5.32 -0.03 12.32
C ASP A 53 5.15 1.49 12.11
N ASN A 54 6.17 2.15 11.54
CA ASN A 54 6.08 3.57 11.22
C ASN A 54 4.91 3.89 10.27
N ILE A 55 4.73 3.10 9.21
CA ILE A 55 3.61 3.30 8.28
C ILE A 55 2.29 3.01 8.99
N THR A 56 2.17 1.84 9.62
CA THR A 56 0.88 1.35 10.14
C THR A 56 0.37 2.20 11.29
N GLU A 57 1.25 2.64 12.17
CA GLU A 57 0.87 3.40 13.36
C GLU A 57 0.75 4.91 13.12
N LYS A 58 1.46 5.46 12.11
CA LYS A 58 1.62 6.91 11.98
C LYS A 58 1.22 7.50 10.64
N LYS A 59 1.13 6.69 9.57
CA LYS A 59 0.98 7.20 8.20
C LYS A 59 -0.07 6.43 7.37
N MET A 60 -0.87 5.59 8.01
CA MET A 60 -1.90 4.80 7.37
C MET A 60 -3.29 5.33 7.70
N TYR A 61 -4.12 5.49 6.70
CA TYR A 61 -5.53 5.81 6.85
C TYR A 61 -6.33 4.63 7.38
N VAL A 62 -7.52 4.89 7.92
CA VAL A 62 -8.45 3.87 8.42
C VAL A 62 -8.79 2.82 7.37
N THR A 63 -8.78 3.17 6.10
CA THR A 63 -8.98 2.27 4.95
C THR A 63 -7.81 1.34 4.66
N GLY A 64 -6.66 1.53 5.29
CA GLY A 64 -5.41 0.85 4.93
C GLY A 64 -4.61 1.58 3.85
N GLY A 65 -5.17 2.65 3.28
CA GLY A 65 -4.50 3.51 2.30
C GLY A 65 -3.33 4.28 2.90
N ILE A 66 -2.37 4.67 2.07
CA ILE A 66 -1.16 5.40 2.44
C ILE A 66 -0.80 6.45 1.40
N GLY A 67 -0.12 7.51 1.83
CA GLY A 67 0.23 8.65 0.97
C GLY A 67 -0.73 9.82 1.18
N SER A 68 -0.29 10.84 1.94
CA SER A 68 -1.15 11.94 2.35
C SER A 68 -1.09 13.15 1.41
N THR A 69 -0.07 13.26 0.55
CA THR A 69 0.04 14.41 -0.37
C THR A 69 0.13 14.00 -1.83
N TYR A 70 -0.53 14.79 -2.68
CA TYR A 70 -0.39 14.68 -4.13
C TYR A 70 0.97 15.22 -4.62
N LEU A 71 1.61 16.09 -3.84
CA LEU A 71 2.94 16.61 -4.17
C LEU A 71 3.98 15.49 -4.11
N GLY A 72 4.34 14.99 -5.27
CA GLY A 72 5.24 13.85 -5.41
C GLY A 72 4.64 12.51 -5.00
N GLU A 73 3.32 12.40 -4.83
CA GLU A 73 2.63 11.14 -4.50
C GLU A 73 3.23 10.48 -3.25
N ALA A 74 3.37 11.27 -2.17
CA ALA A 74 4.35 10.97 -1.13
C ALA A 74 3.75 10.84 0.26
N PHE A 75 4.55 10.21 1.14
CA PHE A 75 4.38 10.34 2.58
C PHE A 75 4.73 11.76 3.04
N THR A 76 4.03 12.23 4.06
CA THR A 76 4.35 13.42 4.85
C THR A 76 4.86 13.03 6.24
N TYR A 77 4.79 13.93 7.20
CA TYR A 77 5.16 13.67 8.59
C TYR A 77 4.12 12.77 9.30
N ALA A 78 4.46 12.29 10.49
CA ALA A 78 3.62 11.40 11.28
C ALA A 78 2.27 12.06 11.63
N TYR A 79 1.18 11.30 11.47
CA TYR A 79 -0.20 11.70 11.76
C TYR A 79 -0.77 12.83 10.88
N ASP A 80 -0.09 13.20 9.81
CA ASP A 80 -0.63 14.09 8.78
C ASP A 80 -1.48 13.26 7.81
N LEU A 81 -2.76 13.13 8.13
CA LEU A 81 -3.72 12.28 7.44
C LEU A 81 -4.98 13.07 7.08
N PRO A 82 -4.89 14.08 6.21
CA PRO A 82 -6.05 14.84 5.76
C PRO A 82 -7.04 13.95 5.02
N ASN A 83 -8.35 14.13 5.24
CA ASN A 83 -9.38 13.29 4.64
C ASN A 83 -9.63 13.61 3.16
N ASP A 84 -9.64 14.87 2.80
CA ASP A 84 -10.14 15.42 1.53
C ASP A 84 -9.02 15.71 0.50
N THR A 85 -7.78 15.79 0.96
CA THR A 85 -6.60 16.04 0.11
C THR A 85 -5.66 14.83 0.05
N ALA A 86 -6.03 13.73 0.71
CA ALA A 86 -5.27 12.48 0.69
C ALA A 86 -5.04 12.01 -0.75
N TYR A 87 -3.80 11.62 -1.05
CA TYR A 87 -3.52 10.97 -2.33
C TYR A 87 -3.98 9.51 -2.31
N ALA A 88 -3.56 8.74 -1.32
CA ALA A 88 -3.98 7.37 -1.09
C ALA A 88 -4.13 6.57 -2.41
N GLU A 89 -3.04 6.51 -3.18
CA GLU A 89 -3.02 5.91 -4.50
C GLU A 89 -3.37 4.41 -4.44
N THR A 90 -4.17 3.93 -5.38
CA THR A 90 -4.50 2.51 -5.52
C THR A 90 -3.23 1.64 -5.62
N CYS A 91 -2.20 2.07 -6.36
CA CYS A 91 -0.92 1.34 -6.43
C CYS A 91 -0.20 1.28 -5.07
N ALA A 92 -0.34 2.30 -4.23
CA ALA A 92 0.26 2.30 -2.90
C ALA A 92 -0.42 1.26 -1.99
N SER A 93 -1.75 1.15 -2.05
CA SER A 93 -2.51 0.10 -1.36
C SER A 93 -2.12 -1.30 -1.85
N ILE A 94 -1.96 -1.49 -3.17
CA ILE A 94 -1.46 -2.75 -3.74
C ILE A 94 -0.05 -3.05 -3.23
N GLY A 95 0.85 -2.07 -3.21
CA GLY A 95 2.20 -2.24 -2.67
C GLY A 95 2.20 -2.60 -1.18
N ARG A 96 1.23 -2.10 -0.39
CA ARG A 96 1.02 -2.53 1.00
C ARG A 96 0.62 -4.00 1.10
N VAL A 97 -0.26 -4.47 0.23
CA VAL A 97 -0.62 -5.89 0.15
C VAL A 97 0.60 -6.76 -0.17
N PHE A 98 1.43 -6.33 -1.11
CA PHE A 98 2.68 -7.03 -1.45
C PHE A 98 3.67 -7.07 -0.28
N PHE A 99 3.83 -5.98 0.43
CA PHE A 99 4.72 -5.90 1.59
C PHE A 99 4.18 -6.77 2.74
N ALA A 100 2.87 -6.71 3.01
CA ALA A 100 2.23 -7.52 4.05
C ALA A 100 2.42 -9.01 3.82
N ARG A 101 2.19 -9.49 2.58
CA ARG A 101 2.41 -10.90 2.23
C ARG A 101 3.84 -11.34 2.55
N ARG A 102 4.84 -10.56 2.16
CA ARG A 102 6.24 -10.89 2.40
C ARG A 102 6.60 -10.93 3.88
N MET A 103 5.99 -10.04 4.67
CA MET A 103 6.14 -10.08 6.12
C MET A 103 5.50 -11.34 6.73
N LEU A 104 4.35 -11.78 6.19
CA LEU A 104 3.68 -13.04 6.58
C LEU A 104 4.51 -14.28 6.23
N GLU A 105 5.24 -14.26 5.12
CA GLU A 105 6.16 -15.34 4.72
C GLU A 105 7.39 -15.44 5.64
N ILE A 106 7.74 -14.38 6.38
CA ILE A 106 8.81 -14.40 7.38
C ILE A 106 8.24 -14.77 8.75
N ALA A 107 7.15 -14.11 9.15
CA ALA A 107 6.50 -14.31 10.44
C ALA A 107 4.96 -14.17 10.26
N PRO A 108 4.17 -15.23 10.45
CA PRO A 108 2.73 -15.23 10.23
C PRO A 108 1.97 -14.55 11.38
N GLU A 109 2.22 -13.25 11.56
CA GLU A 109 1.59 -12.43 12.59
C GLU A 109 0.30 -11.77 12.09
N ALA A 110 -0.79 -11.83 12.87
CA ALA A 110 -2.11 -11.27 12.52
C ALA A 110 -2.06 -9.79 12.11
N ARG A 111 -1.11 -9.01 12.66
CA ARG A 111 -0.97 -7.57 12.32
C ARG A 111 -0.68 -7.34 10.83
N TYR A 112 0.01 -8.27 10.17
CA TYR A 112 0.27 -8.17 8.73
C TYR A 112 -0.96 -8.55 7.92
N ALA A 113 -1.65 -9.63 8.29
CA ALA A 113 -2.88 -10.08 7.65
C ALA A 113 -3.99 -9.03 7.76
N ASN A 114 -4.20 -8.45 8.94
CA ASN A 114 -5.20 -7.40 9.17
C ASN A 114 -5.01 -6.18 8.27
N VAL A 115 -3.77 -5.74 8.09
CA VAL A 115 -3.47 -4.60 7.21
C VAL A 115 -3.62 -5.00 5.74
N MET A 116 -3.19 -6.21 5.38
CA MET A 116 -3.35 -6.75 4.03
C MET A 116 -4.82 -6.80 3.61
N GLU A 117 -5.68 -7.38 4.45
CA GLU A 117 -7.12 -7.46 4.22
C GLU A 117 -7.74 -6.08 4.10
N ARG A 118 -7.45 -5.19 5.04
CA ARG A 118 -7.96 -3.80 5.05
C ARG A 118 -7.57 -3.04 3.78
N ALA A 119 -6.30 -3.09 3.39
CA ALA A 119 -5.82 -2.43 2.18
C ALA A 119 -6.44 -3.04 0.92
N LEU A 120 -6.58 -4.36 0.86
CA LEU A 120 -7.19 -5.06 -0.26
C LEU A 120 -8.63 -4.63 -0.48
N TYR A 121 -9.47 -4.69 0.54
CA TYR A 121 -10.89 -4.37 0.40
C TYR A 121 -11.16 -2.87 0.25
N ASN A 122 -10.50 -2.03 1.04
CA ASN A 122 -10.85 -0.61 1.13
C ASN A 122 -9.92 0.33 0.34
N GLY A 123 -8.78 -0.15 -0.14
CA GLY A 123 -7.82 0.66 -0.92
C GLY A 123 -7.57 0.16 -2.33
N VAL A 124 -7.90 -1.11 -2.61
CA VAL A 124 -7.70 -1.76 -3.90
C VAL A 124 -9.02 -2.05 -4.58
N LEU A 125 -9.82 -2.98 -4.03
CA LEU A 125 -11.09 -3.40 -4.63
C LEU A 125 -12.13 -2.27 -4.65
N SER A 126 -12.21 -1.47 -3.59
CA SER A 126 -13.10 -0.31 -3.53
C SER A 126 -12.80 0.72 -4.62
N GLY A 127 -11.57 0.79 -5.10
CA GLY A 127 -11.17 1.68 -6.19
C GLY A 127 -11.75 1.26 -7.54
N MET A 128 -12.03 -0.01 -7.76
CA MET A 128 -12.52 -0.55 -9.02
C MET A 128 -14.07 -0.54 -9.06
N ALA A 129 -14.66 -0.22 -10.21
CA ALA A 129 -16.09 -0.39 -10.42
C ALA A 129 -16.44 -1.89 -10.49
N LEU A 130 -17.68 -2.25 -10.12
CA LEU A 130 -18.13 -3.64 -10.13
C LEU A 130 -18.10 -4.29 -11.52
N ASP A 131 -18.24 -3.50 -12.58
CA ASP A 131 -18.14 -3.96 -13.95
C ASP A 131 -16.70 -4.05 -14.48
N GLY A 132 -15.70 -3.67 -13.66
CA GLY A 132 -14.29 -3.69 -14.00
C GLY A 132 -13.82 -2.68 -15.03
N LYS A 133 -14.70 -1.72 -15.46
CA LYS A 133 -14.41 -0.84 -16.60
C LYS A 133 -13.95 0.57 -16.21
N SER A 134 -13.96 0.89 -14.94
CA SER A 134 -13.52 2.19 -14.43
C SER A 134 -12.94 2.05 -13.03
N PHE A 135 -12.13 3.03 -12.62
CA PHE A 135 -11.41 2.97 -11.35
C PHE A 135 -11.11 4.36 -10.79
N PHE A 136 -10.77 4.41 -9.50
CA PHE A 136 -10.14 5.56 -8.86
C PHE A 136 -8.62 5.40 -8.87
N TYR A 137 -7.90 6.45 -9.24
CA TYR A 137 -6.45 6.51 -9.09
C TYR A 137 -6.08 6.77 -7.63
N VAL A 138 -6.75 7.76 -7.02
CA VAL A 138 -6.61 8.17 -5.62
C VAL A 138 -7.89 7.91 -4.84
N ASN A 139 -7.77 7.61 -3.55
CA ASN A 139 -8.88 7.18 -2.70
C ASN A 139 -8.92 8.01 -1.39
N PRO A 140 -9.21 9.32 -1.45
CA PRO A 140 -9.40 10.11 -0.24
C PRO A 140 -10.61 9.64 0.55
N LEU A 141 -10.66 9.94 1.86
CA LEU A 141 -11.77 9.56 2.72
C LEU A 141 -12.99 10.46 2.55
N GLU A 142 -12.76 11.67 2.08
CA GLU A 142 -13.81 12.67 1.84
C GLU A 142 -13.67 13.22 0.42
N VAL A 143 -14.77 13.25 -0.30
CA VAL A 143 -14.85 13.85 -1.64
C VAL A 143 -15.90 14.92 -1.65
N LEU A 144 -15.47 16.16 -1.97
CA LEU A 144 -16.34 17.31 -2.19
C LEU A 144 -16.36 17.61 -3.69
N PRO A 145 -17.39 17.15 -4.44
CA PRO A 145 -17.39 17.21 -5.91
C PRO A 145 -17.13 18.59 -6.48
N GLU A 146 -17.71 19.61 -5.86
CA GLU A 146 -17.53 21.01 -6.32
C GLU A 146 -16.09 21.51 -6.11
N ALA A 147 -15.41 21.05 -5.08
CA ALA A 147 -14.04 21.45 -4.77
C ALA A 147 -13.01 20.82 -5.71
N CYS A 148 -13.33 19.66 -6.31
CA CYS A 148 -12.41 18.95 -7.24
C CYS A 148 -12.02 19.79 -8.47
N HIS A 149 -12.74 20.88 -8.77
CA HIS A 149 -12.46 21.76 -9.91
C HIS A 149 -12.11 23.20 -9.49
N LYS A 150 -12.16 23.51 -8.19
CA LYS A 150 -11.95 24.87 -7.66
C LYS A 150 -10.74 24.98 -6.74
N ASP A 151 -10.40 23.91 -6.03
CA ASP A 151 -9.29 23.85 -5.06
C ASP A 151 -8.13 23.06 -5.66
N GLU A 152 -7.01 23.72 -5.95
CA GLU A 152 -5.82 23.11 -6.55
C GLU A 152 -5.31 21.90 -5.75
N ARG A 153 -5.49 21.90 -4.44
CA ARG A 153 -5.12 20.80 -3.56
C ARG A 153 -5.95 19.54 -3.79
N LYS A 154 -7.06 19.64 -4.56
CA LYS A 154 -8.03 18.56 -4.82
C LYS A 154 -8.19 18.21 -6.29
N PHE A 155 -7.46 18.82 -7.20
CA PHE A 155 -7.56 18.55 -8.65
C PHE A 155 -7.24 17.09 -9.02
N HIS A 156 -6.46 16.40 -8.19
CA HIS A 156 -6.16 14.99 -8.34
C HIS A 156 -7.34 14.09 -7.97
N VAL A 157 -8.29 14.57 -7.16
CA VAL A 157 -9.47 13.82 -6.73
C VAL A 157 -10.53 13.82 -7.82
N LYS A 158 -11.16 12.68 -8.06
CA LYS A 158 -12.29 12.55 -8.96
C LYS A 158 -13.53 12.06 -8.19
N PRO A 159 -14.69 12.71 -8.33
CA PRO A 159 -15.89 12.32 -7.60
C PRO A 159 -16.51 11.02 -8.11
N VAL A 160 -16.15 10.59 -9.32
CA VAL A 160 -16.59 9.33 -9.93
C VAL A 160 -15.42 8.61 -10.57
N ARG A 161 -15.49 7.28 -10.63
CA ARG A 161 -14.46 6.44 -11.25
C ARG A 161 -14.30 6.80 -12.73
N GLN A 162 -13.07 6.79 -13.20
CA GLN A 162 -12.72 7.13 -14.57
C GLN A 162 -12.33 5.87 -15.34
N LYS A 163 -12.62 5.84 -16.63
CA LYS A 163 -12.15 4.76 -17.53
C LYS A 163 -10.64 4.78 -17.71
N TRP A 164 -10.05 5.97 -17.62
CA TRP A 164 -8.62 6.20 -17.82
C TRP A 164 -8.14 7.45 -17.08
N PHE A 165 -6.83 7.47 -16.79
CA PHE A 165 -6.08 8.61 -16.28
C PHE A 165 -4.86 8.86 -17.17
N GLY A 166 -4.16 9.97 -17.00
CA GLY A 166 -2.94 10.30 -17.74
C GLY A 166 -1.76 9.34 -17.49
N CYS A 167 -1.86 8.51 -16.45
CA CYS A 167 -0.91 7.44 -16.14
C CYS A 167 -1.64 6.10 -16.03
N ALA A 168 -1.06 5.05 -16.60
CA ALA A 168 -1.64 3.71 -16.70
C ALA A 168 -1.14 2.73 -15.64
N CYS A 169 -0.69 3.18 -14.45
CA CYS A 169 -0.09 2.30 -13.46
C CYS A 169 -1.11 1.42 -12.72
N CYS A 170 -2.27 1.96 -12.35
CA CYS A 170 -3.25 1.26 -11.51
C CYS A 170 -3.90 0.03 -12.19
N PRO A 171 -4.40 0.08 -13.44
CA PRO A 171 -5.06 -1.07 -14.06
C PRO A 171 -4.17 -2.32 -14.16
N PRO A 172 -2.93 -2.26 -14.70
CA PRO A 172 -2.07 -3.44 -14.76
C PRO A 172 -1.63 -3.91 -13.38
N ASN A 173 -1.49 -3.01 -12.41
CA ASN A 173 -1.14 -3.36 -11.04
C ASN A 173 -2.30 -4.10 -10.34
N LEU A 174 -3.54 -3.65 -10.55
CA LEU A 174 -4.77 -4.37 -10.14
C LEU A 174 -4.82 -5.76 -10.75
N ALA A 175 -4.67 -5.86 -12.07
CA ALA A 175 -4.69 -7.13 -12.79
C ALA A 175 -3.63 -8.09 -12.23
N ARG A 176 -2.40 -7.61 -12.00
CA ARG A 176 -1.31 -8.40 -11.41
C ARG A 176 -1.66 -8.94 -10.03
N LEU A 177 -2.20 -8.09 -9.14
CA LEU A 177 -2.58 -8.54 -7.81
C LEU A 177 -3.72 -9.55 -7.87
N LEU A 178 -4.80 -9.23 -8.58
CA LEU A 178 -6.00 -10.07 -8.61
C LEU A 178 -5.73 -11.44 -9.28
N SER A 179 -4.90 -11.50 -10.32
CA SER A 179 -4.51 -12.76 -10.95
C SER A 179 -3.65 -13.66 -10.04
N SER A 180 -3.06 -13.11 -8.99
CA SER A 180 -2.23 -13.83 -8.01
C SER A 180 -2.85 -13.90 -6.61
N ILE A 181 -4.10 -13.45 -6.43
CA ILE A 181 -4.69 -13.26 -5.09
C ILE A 181 -4.78 -14.56 -4.28
N GLY A 182 -4.94 -15.69 -4.92
CA GLY A 182 -4.95 -16.99 -4.25
C GLY A 182 -3.69 -17.25 -3.41
N SER A 183 -2.53 -16.76 -3.87
CA SER A 183 -1.27 -16.90 -3.13
C SER A 183 -1.14 -15.99 -1.90
N TYR A 184 -2.13 -15.15 -1.62
CA TYR A 184 -2.20 -14.28 -0.45
C TYR A 184 -3.14 -14.81 0.63
N ALA A 185 -3.99 -15.79 0.27
CA ALA A 185 -5.01 -16.30 1.17
C ALA A 185 -4.42 -17.16 2.29
N TYR A 186 -3.34 -17.87 2.00
CA TYR A 186 -2.75 -18.84 2.91
C TYR A 186 -1.23 -18.74 2.95
N THR A 187 -0.66 -19.13 4.08
CA THR A 187 0.74 -19.58 4.21
C THR A 187 0.76 -20.85 5.04
N GLU A 188 1.80 -21.63 4.89
CA GLU A 188 1.97 -22.88 5.63
C GLU A 188 3.41 -23.03 6.14
N ASN A 189 3.56 -23.80 7.19
CA ASN A 189 4.81 -24.37 7.64
C ASN A 189 4.60 -25.88 7.86
N GLU A 190 5.57 -26.59 8.45
CA GLU A 190 5.52 -28.06 8.61
C GLU A 190 4.24 -28.55 9.31
N ASP A 191 3.70 -27.80 10.28
CA ASP A 191 2.62 -28.24 11.17
C ASP A 191 1.35 -27.38 11.09
N THR A 192 1.41 -26.23 10.42
CA THR A 192 0.34 -25.23 10.53
C THR A 192 0.00 -24.59 9.19
N LEU A 193 -1.29 -24.50 8.91
CA LEU A 193 -1.85 -23.71 7.82
C LEU A 193 -2.41 -22.40 8.39
N PHE A 194 -1.90 -21.26 7.90
CA PHE A 194 -2.35 -19.94 8.29
C PHE A 194 -3.32 -19.38 7.25
N LEU A 195 -4.53 -19.07 7.66
CA LEU A 195 -5.55 -18.42 6.84
C LEU A 195 -5.47 -16.90 7.03
N HIS A 196 -5.17 -16.16 5.96
CA HIS A 196 -5.00 -14.71 5.99
C HIS A 196 -6.17 -13.95 5.38
N LEU A 197 -6.80 -14.51 4.34
CA LEU A 197 -7.96 -13.90 3.68
C LEU A 197 -9.10 -14.92 3.59
N TYR A 198 -10.25 -14.55 4.13
CA TYR A 198 -11.46 -15.36 4.10
C TYR A 198 -12.15 -15.20 2.74
N MET A 199 -11.71 -15.97 1.78
CA MET A 199 -12.24 -15.99 0.41
C MET A 199 -12.58 -17.42 0.00
N GLY A 200 -13.59 -17.58 -0.87
CA GLY A 200 -13.96 -18.89 -1.41
C GLY A 200 -12.76 -19.50 -2.16
N SER A 201 -12.30 -20.66 -1.72
CA SER A 201 -11.14 -21.37 -2.28
C SER A 201 -11.20 -22.86 -1.98
N THR A 202 -10.41 -23.62 -2.72
CA THR A 202 -10.15 -25.04 -2.46
C THR A 202 -8.67 -25.19 -2.12
N LEU A 203 -8.37 -25.89 -1.02
CA LEU A 203 -7.01 -26.26 -0.61
C LEU A 203 -6.67 -27.66 -1.13
#